data_9cabd755806da3ff27eb07c4820d0cb7
#
_entry.id   9cabd755806da3ff27eb07c4820d0cb7
#
_cell.length_a   1.000
_cell.length_b   1.000
_cell.length_c   1.000
_cell.angle_alpha   90.00
_cell.angle_beta   90.00
_cell.angle_gamma   90.00
#
_symmetry.space_group_name_H-M   'P 1'
#
loop_
_entity.id
_entity.type
_entity.pdbx_description
1 polymer ?
#
loop_
_entity_poly.entity_id
_entity_poly.type
_entity_poly.pdbx_seq_one_letter_code
_entity_poly.pdbx_strand_id
1 'polypeptide(L)'
;LNSTDAKPSVATFDPANADSYNKKGTVTVYDSQGNAHDMNIYYVKTDDNKWDVYTQDTSVSGAAAKKAAQMSFSSNGTLSGIRNYDTTGALATDANANPEIQVAIDALNGSAAGSFSLSFLNSMQQNTGANNIVATSQNGYAPGDLVSYQINEDGTVVGNYSNEQSQLLGQIVLANFANHEGLQSEGDNVWSATQSSGVALLGTAGSGNFGSLTNGALEASNVDLSKELVNMIVAQR
;
A
#
# COMPACT_ATOMS: atom_id res chain seq x y z
N LEU A 1 -20.66 12.19 14.42
CA LEU A 1 -21.58 13.27 14.03
C LEU A 1 -22.47 13.65 15.21
N ASN A 2 -22.95 14.90 15.25
CA ASN A 2 -23.79 15.38 16.33
C ASN A 2 -25.28 15.16 16.01
N SER A 3 -25.98 14.40 16.85
CA SER A 3 -27.40 14.06 16.64
C SER A 3 -28.32 15.26 16.74
N THR A 4 -27.94 16.28 17.53
CA THR A 4 -28.77 17.49 17.78
C THR A 4 -28.55 18.60 16.76
N ASP A 5 -27.66 18.39 15.76
CA ASP A 5 -27.49 19.39 14.71
C ASP A 5 -28.79 19.62 13.95
N ALA A 6 -29.03 20.88 13.60
CA ALA A 6 -30.06 21.24 12.63
C ALA A 6 -29.61 20.94 11.21
N LYS A 7 -30.54 20.84 10.29
CA LYS A 7 -30.23 20.88 8.85
C LYS A 7 -29.55 22.22 8.54
N PRO A 8 -28.62 22.27 7.58
CA PRO A 8 -28.00 23.51 7.13
C PRO A 8 -29.04 24.59 6.77
N SER A 9 -28.75 25.84 7.07
CA SER A 9 -29.65 26.97 6.78
C SER A 9 -29.79 27.20 5.26
N VAL A 10 -28.76 26.85 4.49
CA VAL A 10 -28.77 26.85 3.04
C VAL A 10 -29.03 25.43 2.54
N ALA A 11 -30.18 25.22 1.92
CA ALA A 11 -30.65 23.90 1.50
C ALA A 11 -29.84 23.30 0.34
N THR A 12 -29.27 24.15 -0.52
CA THR A 12 -28.44 23.69 -1.65
C THR A 12 -26.99 23.65 -1.21
N PHE A 13 -26.38 22.50 -1.32
CA PHE A 13 -24.97 22.33 -0.96
C PHE A 13 -24.07 23.15 -1.89
N ASP A 14 -23.18 23.93 -1.28
CA ASP A 14 -22.11 24.70 -1.93
C ASP A 14 -20.83 24.58 -1.08
N PRO A 15 -19.74 23.99 -1.58
CA PRO A 15 -18.50 23.83 -0.83
C PRO A 15 -17.84 25.16 -0.38
N ALA A 16 -18.17 26.26 -1.06
CA ALA A 16 -17.71 27.60 -0.71
C ALA A 16 -18.55 28.26 0.41
N ASN A 17 -19.76 27.75 0.69
CA ASN A 17 -20.67 28.30 1.67
C ASN A 17 -20.74 27.40 2.91
N ALA A 18 -20.16 27.83 4.03
CA ALA A 18 -20.14 27.07 5.28
C ALA A 18 -21.56 26.81 5.88
N ASP A 19 -22.55 27.62 5.52
CA ASP A 19 -23.93 27.45 5.99
C ASP A 19 -24.70 26.35 5.22
N SER A 20 -24.08 25.73 4.20
CA SER A 20 -24.64 24.65 3.39
C SER A 20 -24.26 23.25 3.86
N TYR A 21 -23.39 23.11 4.86
CA TYR A 21 -22.99 21.82 5.44
C TYR A 21 -22.71 21.90 6.94
N ASN A 22 -22.78 20.78 7.63
CA ASN A 22 -22.59 20.73 9.09
C ASN A 22 -21.12 20.49 9.49
N LYS A 23 -20.38 19.73 8.67
CA LYS A 23 -18.97 19.40 8.94
C LYS A 23 -18.20 19.23 7.65
N LYS A 24 -16.94 19.67 7.69
CA LYS A 24 -15.93 19.41 6.66
C LYS A 24 -14.77 18.65 7.28
N GLY A 25 -14.26 17.66 6.57
CA GLY A 25 -13.00 16.98 6.82
C GLY A 25 -12.13 17.00 5.58
N THR A 26 -10.83 16.81 5.75
CA THR A 26 -9.88 16.69 4.65
C THR A 26 -9.02 15.45 4.88
N VAL A 27 -8.76 14.71 3.81
CA VAL A 27 -7.80 13.60 3.79
C VAL A 27 -6.96 13.71 2.53
N THR A 28 -5.65 13.55 2.66
CA THR A 28 -4.75 13.49 1.51
C THR A 28 -4.60 12.03 1.08
N VAL A 29 -4.83 11.76 -0.20
CA VAL A 29 -4.64 10.46 -0.84
C VAL A 29 -3.66 10.60 -2.00
N TYR A 30 -3.13 9.48 -2.50
CA TYR A 30 -2.15 9.50 -3.58
C TYR A 30 -2.66 8.71 -4.77
N ASP A 31 -2.44 9.24 -5.97
CA ASP A 31 -2.77 8.58 -7.23
C ASP A 31 -1.70 7.54 -7.64
N SER A 32 -1.88 6.91 -8.79
CA SER A 32 -0.96 5.88 -9.30
C SER A 32 0.44 6.39 -9.66
N GLN A 33 0.62 7.70 -9.80
CA GLN A 33 1.93 8.35 -10.03
C GLN A 33 2.49 8.99 -8.76
N GLY A 34 1.76 8.88 -7.63
CA GLY A 34 2.16 9.44 -6.35
C GLY A 34 1.84 10.93 -6.18
N ASN A 35 1.03 11.55 -7.08
CA ASN A 35 0.57 12.91 -6.84
C ASN A 35 -0.39 12.93 -5.66
N ALA A 36 -0.22 13.91 -4.79
CA ALA A 36 -1.10 14.11 -3.64
C ALA A 36 -2.42 14.78 -4.07
N HIS A 37 -3.53 14.23 -3.61
CA HIS A 37 -4.87 14.76 -3.77
C HIS A 37 -5.48 15.10 -2.42
N ASP A 38 -5.80 16.36 -2.20
CA ASP A 38 -6.47 16.81 -0.98
C ASP A 38 -7.99 16.72 -1.16
N MET A 39 -8.55 15.65 -0.62
CA MET A 39 -9.96 15.34 -0.71
C MET A 39 -10.73 15.99 0.44
N ASN A 40 -11.59 16.94 0.15
CA ASN A 40 -12.56 17.45 1.10
C ASN A 40 -13.78 16.54 1.16
N ILE A 41 -14.21 16.24 2.38
CA ILE A 41 -15.39 15.43 2.66
C ILE A 41 -16.34 16.29 3.48
N TYR A 42 -17.56 16.49 2.97
CA TYR A 42 -18.57 17.31 3.61
C TYR A 42 -19.72 16.44 4.09
N TYR A 43 -20.22 16.74 5.26
CA TYR A 43 -21.35 16.07 5.91
C TYR A 43 -22.50 17.04 6.02
N VAL A 44 -23.64 16.69 5.47
CA VAL A 44 -24.85 17.51 5.39
C VAL A 44 -26.00 16.74 6.02
N LYS A 45 -26.53 17.23 7.13
CA LYS A 45 -27.70 16.61 7.77
C LYS A 45 -28.95 16.85 6.91
N THR A 46 -29.57 15.78 6.45
CA THR A 46 -30.75 15.85 5.57
C THR A 46 -32.04 15.52 6.30
N ASP A 47 -31.97 14.63 7.31
CA ASP A 47 -33.10 14.23 8.13
C ASP A 47 -32.61 13.67 9.47
N ASP A 48 -33.55 13.30 10.34
CA ASP A 48 -33.19 12.58 11.57
C ASP A 48 -32.45 11.27 11.21
N ASN A 49 -31.27 11.12 11.80
CA ASN A 49 -30.37 9.98 11.59
C ASN A 49 -29.91 9.79 10.12
N LYS A 50 -30.01 10.81 9.27
CA LYS A 50 -29.56 10.75 7.87
C LYS A 50 -28.67 11.91 7.52
N TRP A 51 -27.55 11.58 6.85
CA TRP A 51 -26.52 12.52 6.44
C TRP A 51 -26.08 12.23 5.02
N ASP A 52 -26.08 13.25 4.20
CA ASP A 52 -25.45 13.17 2.87
C ASP A 52 -23.97 13.47 2.99
N VAL A 53 -23.17 12.73 2.22
CA VAL A 53 -21.72 12.90 2.10
C VAL A 53 -21.40 13.42 0.71
N TYR A 54 -20.68 14.55 0.68
CA TYR A 54 -20.13 15.09 -0.55
C TYR A 54 -18.61 15.00 -0.52
N THR A 55 -18.00 14.80 -1.67
CA THR A 55 -16.54 14.73 -1.82
C THR A 55 -16.08 15.70 -2.89
N GLN A 56 -14.91 16.32 -2.69
CA GLN A 56 -14.32 17.24 -3.65
C GLN A 56 -12.80 17.07 -3.64
N ASP A 57 -12.21 16.90 -4.80
CA ASP A 57 -10.77 16.95 -4.99
C ASP A 57 -10.33 18.40 -5.17
N THR A 58 -9.69 18.98 -4.16
CA THR A 58 -9.25 20.38 -4.20
C THR A 58 -7.89 20.58 -4.83
N SER A 59 -7.16 19.51 -5.12
CA SER A 59 -5.87 19.55 -5.82
C SER A 59 -6.05 19.78 -7.32
N VAL A 60 -7.23 19.47 -7.85
CA VAL A 60 -7.56 19.69 -9.25
C VAL A 60 -8.37 20.98 -9.39
N SER A 61 -7.84 21.95 -10.13
CA SER A 61 -8.51 23.25 -10.34
C SER A 61 -9.85 23.07 -11.03
N GLY A 62 -10.90 23.64 -10.43
CA GLY A 62 -12.25 23.58 -10.96
C GLY A 62 -12.99 22.26 -10.73
N ALA A 63 -12.42 21.32 -9.96
CA ALA A 63 -13.12 20.08 -9.62
C ALA A 63 -14.38 20.36 -8.81
N ALA A 64 -15.52 19.89 -9.33
CA ALA A 64 -16.81 20.05 -8.69
C ALA A 64 -16.96 19.08 -7.51
N ALA A 65 -17.61 19.52 -6.45
CA ALA A 65 -18.02 18.62 -5.40
C ALA A 65 -19.11 17.65 -5.91
N LYS A 66 -18.95 16.37 -5.56
CA LYS A 66 -19.83 15.27 -5.98
C LYS A 66 -20.60 14.75 -4.78
N LYS A 67 -21.91 14.56 -4.92
CA LYS A 67 -22.73 13.89 -3.92
C LYS A 67 -22.43 12.40 -3.99
N ALA A 68 -21.77 11.87 -2.96
CA ALA A 68 -21.21 10.52 -3.00
C ALA A 68 -22.13 9.48 -2.37
N ALA A 69 -22.64 9.74 -1.18
CA ALA A 69 -23.43 8.76 -0.45
C ALA A 69 -24.36 9.39 0.58
N GLN A 70 -25.30 8.58 1.09
CA GLN A 70 -26.10 8.86 2.27
C GLN A 70 -25.75 7.88 3.38
N MET A 71 -25.38 8.41 4.54
CA MET A 71 -25.19 7.66 5.78
C MET A 71 -26.52 7.62 6.55
N SER A 72 -26.86 6.44 7.08
CA SER A 72 -28.02 6.25 7.93
C SER A 72 -27.56 5.70 9.28
N PHE A 73 -28.08 6.27 10.38
CA PHE A 73 -27.79 5.85 11.74
C PHE A 73 -29.03 5.21 12.37
N SER A 74 -28.80 4.24 13.23
CA SER A 74 -29.86 3.63 14.03
C SER A 74 -30.26 4.54 15.19
N SER A 75 -31.34 4.21 15.90
CA SER A 75 -31.83 4.97 17.07
C SER A 75 -30.83 4.99 18.25
N ASN A 76 -29.88 4.04 18.29
CA ASN A 76 -28.80 4.01 19.28
C ASN A 76 -27.52 4.71 18.79
N GLY A 77 -27.56 5.37 17.64
CA GLY A 77 -26.46 6.18 17.12
C GLY A 77 -25.35 5.42 16.37
N THR A 78 -25.51 4.11 16.17
CA THR A 78 -24.56 3.34 15.35
C THR A 78 -24.88 3.50 13.87
N LEU A 79 -23.85 3.47 13.01
CA LEU A 79 -24.02 3.48 11.56
C LEU A 79 -24.78 2.22 11.12
N SER A 80 -25.96 2.38 10.55
CA SER A 80 -26.81 1.27 10.11
C SER A 80 -26.62 0.93 8.63
N GLY A 81 -26.11 1.87 7.83
CA GLY A 81 -25.80 1.64 6.44
C GLY A 81 -25.36 2.88 5.68
N ILE A 82 -24.73 2.64 4.55
CA ILE A 82 -24.35 3.67 3.57
C ILE A 82 -24.93 3.26 2.22
N ARG A 83 -25.52 4.21 1.51
CA ARG A 83 -26.03 4.03 0.14
C ARG A 83 -25.40 5.04 -0.77
N ASN A 84 -24.89 4.59 -1.91
CA ASN A 84 -24.26 5.48 -2.89
C ASN A 84 -25.32 6.28 -3.67
N TYR A 85 -24.94 7.48 -4.07
CA TYR A 85 -25.61 8.20 -5.15
C TYR A 85 -24.95 7.82 -6.48
N ASP A 86 -25.74 7.65 -7.52
CA ASP A 86 -25.25 7.49 -8.89
C ASP A 86 -24.89 8.84 -9.52
N THR A 87 -24.37 8.81 -10.73
CA THR A 87 -24.00 10.02 -11.49
C THR A 87 -25.17 10.92 -11.85
N THR A 88 -26.40 10.42 -11.75
CA THR A 88 -27.65 11.18 -11.97
C THR A 88 -28.20 11.80 -10.68
N GLY A 89 -27.59 11.45 -9.53
CA GLY A 89 -28.03 11.88 -8.20
C GLY A 89 -29.14 11.00 -7.61
N ALA A 90 -29.41 9.85 -8.19
CA ALA A 90 -30.34 8.89 -7.61
C ALA A 90 -29.66 8.05 -6.51
N LEU A 91 -30.35 7.87 -5.39
CA LEU A 91 -29.87 7.08 -4.27
C LEU A 91 -30.09 5.58 -4.53
N ALA A 92 -29.06 4.76 -4.34
CA ALA A 92 -29.17 3.31 -4.43
C ALA A 92 -30.24 2.75 -3.49
N THR A 93 -30.94 1.71 -3.92
CA THR A 93 -32.01 1.06 -3.14
C THR A 93 -31.44 0.33 -1.93
N ASP A 94 -30.30 -0.34 -2.13
CA ASP A 94 -29.66 -1.18 -1.10
C ASP A 94 -28.47 -0.46 -0.47
N ALA A 95 -28.23 -0.73 0.80
CA ALA A 95 -27.04 -0.29 1.48
C ALA A 95 -25.81 -1.11 1.03
N ASN A 96 -24.63 -0.48 1.03
CA ASN A 96 -23.39 -1.18 0.75
C ASN A 96 -23.17 -2.29 1.80
N ALA A 97 -22.61 -3.42 1.36
CA ALA A 97 -22.29 -4.53 2.26
C ALA A 97 -21.29 -4.15 3.36
N ASN A 98 -20.36 -3.26 3.03
CA ASN A 98 -19.41 -2.64 3.96
C ASN A 98 -19.72 -1.14 4.08
N PRO A 99 -19.35 -0.50 5.20
CA PRO A 99 -19.54 0.95 5.38
C PRO A 99 -18.50 1.76 4.59
N GLU A 100 -18.41 1.52 3.30
CA GLU A 100 -17.41 2.06 2.38
C GLU A 100 -18.07 2.63 1.12
N ILE A 101 -17.46 3.66 0.56
CA ILE A 101 -17.83 4.23 -0.74
C ILE A 101 -16.62 4.34 -1.65
N GLN A 102 -16.82 4.24 -2.95
CA GLN A 102 -15.81 4.53 -3.94
C GLN A 102 -15.81 6.03 -4.26
N VAL A 103 -14.71 6.69 -4.01
CA VAL A 103 -14.52 8.12 -4.28
C VAL A 103 -13.61 8.27 -5.48
N ALA A 104 -14.10 9.00 -6.50
CA ALA A 104 -13.30 9.28 -7.68
C ALA A 104 -12.20 10.31 -7.40
N ILE A 105 -11.03 10.07 -7.96
CA ILE A 105 -9.91 11.00 -8.04
C ILE A 105 -9.81 11.48 -9.48
N ASP A 106 -9.78 12.78 -9.68
CA ASP A 106 -9.66 13.35 -11.00
C ASP A 106 -8.18 13.31 -11.47
N ALA A 107 -7.93 13.33 -12.78
CA ALA A 107 -6.59 13.30 -13.35
C ALA A 107 -5.78 14.54 -12.92
N LEU A 108 -4.53 14.33 -12.51
CA LEU A 108 -3.62 15.40 -12.09
C LEU A 108 -2.23 15.15 -12.65
N ASN A 109 -1.58 16.19 -13.20
CA ASN A 109 -0.21 16.15 -13.72
C ASN A 109 0.08 15.01 -14.72
N GLY A 110 -0.94 14.60 -15.48
CA GLY A 110 -0.82 13.52 -16.47
C GLY A 110 -1.11 12.11 -15.91
N SER A 111 -1.47 11.98 -14.64
CA SER A 111 -1.98 10.72 -14.11
C SER A 111 -3.35 10.39 -14.70
N ALA A 112 -3.69 9.11 -14.73
CA ALA A 112 -5.04 8.70 -15.06
C ALA A 112 -5.99 9.01 -13.88
N ALA A 113 -7.23 9.35 -14.18
CA ALA A 113 -8.29 9.40 -13.17
C ALA A 113 -8.44 8.01 -12.52
N GLY A 114 -8.66 7.99 -11.23
CA GLY A 114 -8.76 6.77 -10.43
C GLY A 114 -9.88 6.83 -9.41
N SER A 115 -9.84 5.91 -8.45
CA SER A 115 -10.73 5.93 -7.31
C SER A 115 -10.05 5.29 -6.10
N PHE A 116 -10.49 5.66 -4.91
CA PHE A 116 -10.12 5.02 -3.66
C PHE A 116 -11.36 4.66 -2.85
N SER A 117 -11.20 3.69 -1.95
CA SER A 117 -12.26 3.29 -1.02
C SER A 117 -12.17 4.16 0.23
N LEU A 118 -13.26 4.88 0.54
CA LEU A 118 -13.40 5.65 1.77
C LEU A 118 -14.30 4.88 2.74
N SER A 119 -13.71 4.44 3.85
CA SER A 119 -14.42 3.68 4.89
C SER A 119 -14.91 4.60 6.00
N PHE A 120 -16.14 4.40 6.43
CA PHE A 120 -16.78 5.06 7.57
C PHE A 120 -16.96 4.11 8.77
N LEU A 121 -16.17 3.04 8.79
CA LEU A 121 -16.22 2.07 9.89
C LEU A 121 -16.04 2.76 11.24
N ASN A 122 -16.83 2.35 12.23
CA ASN A 122 -16.88 2.96 13.58
C ASN A 122 -17.40 4.41 13.63
N SER A 123 -18.01 4.92 12.56
CA SER A 123 -18.70 6.21 12.61
C SER A 123 -19.94 6.12 13.50
N MET A 124 -20.13 7.12 14.34
CA MET A 124 -21.24 7.18 15.28
C MET A 124 -21.93 8.55 15.21
N GLN A 125 -23.21 8.56 15.54
CA GLN A 125 -23.98 9.78 15.78
C GLN A 125 -24.38 9.84 17.26
N GLN A 126 -23.96 10.90 17.95
CA GLN A 126 -24.21 11.10 19.37
C GLN A 126 -24.47 12.57 19.66
N ASN A 127 -25.10 12.85 20.80
CA ASN A 127 -25.22 14.22 21.29
C ASN A 127 -23.92 14.65 21.98
N THR A 128 -22.99 15.17 21.17
CA THR A 128 -21.66 15.61 21.63
C THR A 128 -21.48 17.13 21.59
N GLY A 129 -22.51 17.86 21.20
CA GLY A 129 -22.48 19.32 21.06
C GLY A 129 -21.70 19.81 19.83
N ALA A 130 -20.91 18.95 19.17
CA ALA A 130 -20.16 19.28 17.97
C ALA A 130 -19.87 18.03 17.11
N ASN A 131 -19.71 18.25 15.80
CA ASN A 131 -19.24 17.21 14.90
C ASN A 131 -17.70 17.09 14.97
N ASN A 132 -17.19 15.91 15.24
CA ASN A 132 -15.77 15.65 15.33
C ASN A 132 -15.35 14.51 14.39
N ILE A 133 -14.18 14.68 13.76
CA ILE A 133 -13.44 13.61 13.10
C ILE A 133 -12.33 13.25 14.07
N VAL A 134 -12.43 12.08 14.68
CA VAL A 134 -11.53 11.65 15.77
C VAL A 134 -10.21 11.16 15.21
N ALA A 135 -10.26 10.43 14.09
CA ALA A 135 -9.07 9.92 13.42
C ALA A 135 -9.36 9.76 11.92
N THR A 136 -8.33 10.02 11.13
CA THR A 136 -8.28 9.70 9.70
C THR A 136 -6.97 8.97 9.45
N SER A 137 -7.00 7.92 8.66
CA SER A 137 -5.82 7.20 8.20
C SER A 137 -5.98 6.87 6.72
N GLN A 138 -4.88 6.73 6.03
CA GLN A 138 -4.83 6.35 4.62
C GLN A 138 -3.65 5.40 4.41
N ASN A 139 -3.68 4.59 3.35
CA ASN A 139 -2.70 3.57 3.04
C ASN A 139 -1.94 3.82 1.74
N GLY A 140 -2.05 5.01 1.17
CA GLY A 140 -1.24 5.45 0.04
C GLY A 140 0.07 6.08 0.50
N TYR A 141 1.00 6.24 -0.42
CA TYR A 141 2.34 6.78 -0.13
C TYR A 141 2.76 7.75 -1.21
N ALA A 142 3.47 8.81 -0.80
CA ALA A 142 4.21 9.65 -1.74
C ALA A 142 5.31 8.82 -2.44
N PRO A 143 5.77 9.25 -3.64
CA PRO A 143 6.92 8.63 -4.29
C PRO A 143 8.13 8.61 -3.37
N GLY A 144 8.92 7.55 -3.45
CA GLY A 144 10.15 7.41 -2.69
C GLY A 144 11.31 6.95 -3.56
N ASP A 145 12.50 7.49 -3.29
CA ASP A 145 13.74 7.05 -3.91
C ASP A 145 14.34 5.87 -3.14
N LEU A 146 14.99 4.95 -3.83
CA LEU A 146 15.69 3.84 -3.21
C LEU A 146 16.89 4.39 -2.40
N VAL A 147 16.85 4.24 -1.09
CA VAL A 147 17.91 4.69 -0.16
C VAL A 147 18.93 3.61 0.11
N SER A 148 18.46 2.38 0.31
CA SER A 148 19.30 1.23 0.59
C SER A 148 18.62 -0.07 0.18
N TYR A 149 19.38 -1.14 0.10
CA TYR A 149 18.84 -2.49 -0.03
C TYR A 149 19.52 -3.43 0.97
N GLN A 150 18.85 -4.49 1.29
CA GLN A 150 19.42 -5.60 2.09
C GLN A 150 19.06 -6.94 1.46
N ILE A 151 19.94 -7.91 1.69
CA ILE A 151 19.73 -9.30 1.27
C ILE A 151 19.53 -10.13 2.53
N ASN A 152 18.39 -10.80 2.60
CA ASN A 152 18.07 -11.67 3.73
C ASN A 152 18.74 -13.06 3.57
N GLU A 153 18.76 -13.84 4.65
CA GLU A 153 19.35 -15.17 4.66
C GLU A 153 18.68 -16.16 3.69
N ASP A 154 17.41 -15.94 3.37
CA ASP A 154 16.64 -16.70 2.37
C ASP A 154 16.88 -16.26 0.92
N GLY A 155 17.75 -15.26 0.71
CA GLY A 155 18.06 -14.70 -0.59
C GLY A 155 17.12 -13.62 -1.07
N THR A 156 16.10 -13.22 -0.32
CA THR A 156 15.23 -12.12 -0.69
C THR A 156 15.98 -10.78 -0.65
N VAL A 157 15.81 -9.98 -1.68
CA VAL A 157 16.39 -8.63 -1.82
C VAL A 157 15.28 -7.62 -1.53
N VAL A 158 15.45 -6.87 -0.45
CA VAL A 158 14.47 -5.85 -0.01
C VAL A 158 15.07 -4.48 -0.19
N GLY A 159 14.40 -3.61 -0.93
CA GLY A 159 14.74 -2.20 -1.07
C GLY A 159 14.02 -1.35 -0.04
N ASN A 160 14.74 -0.41 0.59
CA ASN A 160 14.18 0.57 1.50
C ASN A 160 14.15 1.93 0.80
N TYR A 161 13.01 2.61 0.87
CA TYR A 161 12.75 3.85 0.15
C TYR A 161 12.65 5.05 1.10
N SER A 162 12.86 6.25 0.55
CA SER A 162 12.86 7.51 1.31
C SER A 162 11.50 7.86 1.92
N ASN A 163 10.42 7.22 1.45
CA ASN A 163 9.05 7.34 2.00
C ASN A 163 8.77 6.30 3.11
N GLU A 164 9.81 5.74 3.73
CA GLU A 164 9.74 4.73 4.80
C GLU A 164 9.09 3.40 4.39
N GLN A 165 8.93 3.19 3.07
CA GLN A 165 8.40 1.93 2.55
C GLN A 165 9.53 0.97 2.20
N SER A 166 9.25 -0.33 2.36
CA SER A 166 10.13 -1.41 1.93
C SER A 166 9.43 -2.26 0.89
N GLN A 167 10.15 -2.60 -0.17
CA GLN A 167 9.61 -3.42 -1.25
C GLN A 167 10.54 -4.59 -1.55
N LEU A 168 9.94 -5.76 -1.77
CA LEU A 168 10.65 -6.91 -2.28
C LEU A 168 11.03 -6.67 -3.74
N LEU A 169 12.35 -6.58 -4.02
CA LEU A 169 12.89 -6.32 -5.37
C LEU A 169 13.11 -7.61 -6.15
N GLY A 170 13.41 -8.71 -5.45
CA GLY A 170 13.69 -9.99 -6.09
C GLY A 170 14.21 -11.02 -5.09
N GLN A 171 14.62 -12.18 -5.60
CA GLN A 171 15.22 -13.23 -4.81
C GLN A 171 16.41 -13.84 -5.53
N ILE A 172 17.51 -14.04 -4.82
CA ILE A 172 18.70 -14.71 -5.31
C ILE A 172 18.42 -16.22 -5.40
N VAL A 173 18.65 -16.79 -6.55
CA VAL A 173 18.51 -18.23 -6.81
C VAL A 173 19.85 -18.90 -6.62
N LEU A 174 19.86 -20.03 -5.90
CA LEU A 174 21.00 -20.90 -5.78
C LEU A 174 20.89 -22.08 -6.74
N ALA A 175 22.02 -22.55 -7.23
CA ALA A 175 22.12 -23.73 -8.09
C ALA A 175 22.91 -24.82 -7.39
N ASN A 176 22.39 -26.04 -7.42
CA ASN A 176 23.10 -27.24 -6.98
C ASN A 176 23.27 -28.21 -8.15
N PHE A 177 24.28 -29.04 -8.09
CA PHE A 177 24.61 -30.00 -9.14
C PHE A 177 24.80 -31.40 -8.57
N ALA A 178 24.44 -32.41 -9.32
CA ALA A 178 24.61 -33.80 -8.90
C ALA A 178 26.09 -34.18 -8.71
N ASN A 179 26.98 -33.58 -9.47
CA ASN A 179 28.43 -33.75 -9.39
C ASN A 179 29.13 -32.40 -9.52
N HIS A 180 29.56 -31.82 -8.40
CA HIS A 180 30.29 -30.54 -8.41
C HIS A 180 31.66 -30.61 -9.06
N GLU A 181 32.35 -31.77 -8.98
CA GLU A 181 33.63 -31.94 -9.61
C GLU A 181 33.58 -31.99 -11.13
N GLY A 182 32.39 -32.21 -11.68
CA GLY A 182 32.12 -32.15 -13.11
C GLY A 182 31.95 -30.75 -13.68
N LEU A 183 31.94 -29.72 -12.84
CA LEU A 183 31.84 -28.34 -13.28
C LEU A 183 33.16 -27.88 -13.91
N GLN A 184 33.10 -27.11 -14.98
CA GLN A 184 34.24 -26.52 -15.66
C GLN A 184 34.47 -25.09 -15.18
N SER A 185 35.67 -24.78 -14.70
CA SER A 185 36.08 -23.43 -14.35
C SER A 185 36.31 -22.57 -15.60
N GLU A 186 35.64 -21.41 -15.64
CA GLU A 186 35.80 -20.43 -16.73
C GLU A 186 36.70 -19.24 -16.30
N GLY A 187 37.25 -19.28 -15.13
CA GLY A 187 37.97 -18.15 -14.52
C GLY A 187 37.06 -17.23 -13.72
N ASP A 188 37.62 -16.20 -13.06
CA ASP A 188 36.91 -15.18 -12.29
C ASP A 188 35.88 -15.73 -11.28
N ASN A 189 36.16 -16.94 -10.72
CA ASN A 189 35.25 -17.68 -9.82
C ASN A 189 33.89 -18.04 -10.45
N VAL A 190 33.85 -18.17 -11.79
CA VAL A 190 32.68 -18.58 -12.55
C VAL A 190 32.86 -20.03 -13.02
N TRP A 191 31.77 -20.79 -13.00
CA TRP A 191 31.74 -22.22 -13.38
C TRP A 191 30.63 -22.46 -14.38
N SER A 192 30.89 -23.29 -15.36
CA SER A 192 29.89 -23.74 -16.32
C SER A 192 29.49 -25.20 -16.06
N ALA A 193 28.22 -25.49 -16.32
CA ALA A 193 27.70 -26.85 -16.26
C ALA A 193 28.21 -27.68 -17.44
N THR A 194 28.61 -28.94 -17.17
CA THR A 194 29.00 -29.90 -18.18
C THR A 194 28.08 -31.12 -18.18
N GLN A 195 28.25 -32.01 -19.12
CA GLN A 195 27.53 -33.29 -19.11
C GLN A 195 27.86 -34.13 -17.87
N SER A 196 29.07 -33.98 -17.32
CA SER A 196 29.54 -34.69 -16.12
C SER A 196 28.98 -34.10 -14.83
N SER A 197 28.68 -32.80 -14.77
CA SER A 197 28.09 -32.15 -13.62
C SER A 197 26.58 -32.43 -13.46
N GLY A 198 25.95 -32.75 -14.59
CA GLY A 198 24.49 -32.80 -14.71
C GLY A 198 23.85 -31.41 -14.84
N VAL A 199 22.52 -31.38 -14.89
CA VAL A 199 21.74 -30.14 -14.98
C VAL A 199 21.70 -29.42 -13.63
N ALA A 200 21.66 -28.08 -13.68
CA ALA A 200 21.51 -27.28 -12.48
C ALA A 200 20.15 -27.52 -11.82
N LEU A 201 20.15 -27.86 -10.56
CA LEU A 201 18.97 -27.87 -9.70
C LEU A 201 18.87 -26.50 -9.04
N LEU A 202 17.85 -25.73 -9.43
CA LEU A 202 17.64 -24.38 -8.91
C LEU A 202 16.76 -24.40 -7.67
N GLY A 203 17.08 -23.54 -6.69
CA GLY A 203 16.29 -23.39 -5.47
C GLY A 203 16.61 -22.10 -4.74
N THR A 204 15.85 -21.82 -3.70
CA THR A 204 16.04 -20.66 -2.84
C THR A 204 16.90 -21.00 -1.65
N ALA A 205 17.65 -20.03 -1.15
CA ALA A 205 18.46 -20.19 0.05
C ALA A 205 17.58 -20.64 1.25
N GLY A 206 18.13 -21.52 2.09
CA GLY A 206 17.43 -22.05 3.26
C GLY A 206 16.36 -23.10 2.95
N SER A 207 16.14 -23.48 1.68
CA SER A 207 15.18 -24.51 1.30
C SER A 207 15.87 -25.84 0.94
N GLY A 208 15.33 -26.97 1.40
CA GLY A 208 15.84 -28.30 1.08
C GLY A 208 17.33 -28.44 1.43
N ASN A 209 18.18 -28.73 0.45
CA ASN A 209 19.62 -28.90 0.59
C ASN A 209 20.44 -27.62 0.30
N PHE A 210 19.77 -26.49 0.11
CA PHE A 210 20.45 -25.21 -0.12
C PHE A 210 20.82 -24.54 1.19
N GLY A 211 22.04 -23.96 1.25
CA GLY A 211 22.50 -23.18 2.38
C GLY A 211 21.81 -21.81 2.48
N SER A 212 22.07 -21.09 3.56
CA SER A 212 21.64 -19.71 3.75
C SER A 212 22.66 -18.73 3.18
N LEU A 213 22.20 -17.50 2.90
CA LEU A 213 23.06 -16.40 2.47
C LEU A 213 23.46 -15.53 3.66
N THR A 214 24.66 -14.95 3.58
CA THR A 214 25.12 -13.95 4.55
C THR A 214 25.33 -12.63 3.81
N ASN A 215 24.59 -11.61 4.21
CA ASN A 215 24.70 -10.29 3.61
C ASN A 215 26.04 -9.63 3.93
N GLY A 216 26.61 -8.93 2.94
CA GLY A 216 27.87 -8.18 3.10
C GLY A 216 29.12 -9.04 3.26
N ALA A 217 29.05 -10.34 2.96
CA ALA A 217 30.17 -11.26 3.04
C ALA A 217 30.41 -11.94 1.70
N LEU A 218 31.65 -12.31 1.44
CA LEU A 218 32.06 -13.19 0.36
C LEU A 218 32.48 -14.54 0.94
N GLU A 219 32.13 -15.61 0.25
CA GLU A 219 32.56 -16.95 0.65
C GLU A 219 34.07 -17.06 0.51
N ALA A 220 34.76 -17.46 1.61
CA ALA A 220 36.19 -17.70 1.61
C ALA A 220 36.52 -19.06 0.99
N SER A 221 37.76 -19.21 0.48
CA SER A 221 38.25 -20.50 0.01
C SER A 221 38.32 -21.50 1.18
N ASN A 222 37.86 -22.71 0.92
CA ASN A 222 38.01 -23.84 1.85
C ASN A 222 39.39 -24.55 1.71
N VAL A 223 40.26 -24.05 0.84
CA VAL A 223 41.62 -24.54 0.63
C VAL A 223 42.61 -23.62 1.34
N ASP A 224 43.32 -24.17 2.33
CA ASP A 224 44.45 -23.49 3.00
C ASP A 224 45.76 -23.87 2.28
N LEU A 225 46.27 -22.88 1.51
CA LEU A 225 47.50 -23.06 0.72
C LEU A 225 48.69 -23.50 1.61
N SER A 226 48.80 -22.97 2.82
CA SER A 226 49.91 -23.32 3.75
C SER A 226 49.84 -24.77 4.16
N LYS A 227 48.64 -25.25 4.49
CA LYS A 227 48.39 -26.64 4.86
C LYS A 227 48.66 -27.59 3.68
N GLU A 228 48.25 -27.25 2.47
CA GLU A 228 48.46 -28.05 1.28
C GLU A 228 49.95 -28.12 0.90
N LEU A 229 50.72 -27.02 1.05
CA LEU A 229 52.15 -26.99 0.87
C LEU A 229 52.88 -27.92 1.87
N VAL A 230 52.48 -27.91 3.13
CA VAL A 230 53.02 -28.81 4.14
C VAL A 230 52.70 -30.25 3.82
N ASN A 231 51.47 -30.56 3.41
CA ASN A 231 51.07 -31.91 2.99
C ASN A 231 51.89 -32.38 1.78
N MET A 232 52.17 -31.49 0.80
CA MET A 232 53.01 -31.81 -0.34
C MET A 232 54.46 -32.13 0.08
N ILE A 233 55.06 -31.35 1.00
CA ILE A 233 56.41 -31.60 1.52
C ILE A 233 56.47 -32.92 2.27
N VAL A 234 55.44 -33.25 3.07
CA VAL A 234 55.37 -34.53 3.79
C VAL A 234 55.21 -35.70 2.82
N ALA A 235 54.46 -35.56 1.74
CA ALA A 235 54.26 -36.59 0.73
C ALA A 235 55.51 -36.86 -0.16
N GLN A 236 56.44 -35.92 -0.20
CA GLN A 236 57.72 -36.04 -0.97
C GLN A 236 58.86 -36.71 -0.14
N ARG A 237 58.60 -37.01 1.13
CA ARG A 237 59.53 -37.75 2.01
C ARG A 237 59.24 -39.24 1.96
#